data_e27cfa7443f5b2b3542e0c7e00ffe505
#
_entry.id   e27cfa7443f5b2b3542e0c7e00ffe505
#
_cell.length_a   1.000
_cell.length_b   1.000
_cell.length_c   1.000
_cell.angle_alpha   90.00
_cell.angle_beta   90.00
_cell.angle_gamma   90.00
#
_symmetry.space_group_name_H-M   'P 1'
#
loop_
_entity.id
_entity.type
_entity.pdbx_description
1 polymer ?
#
loop_
_entity_poly.entity_id
_entity_poly.type
_entity_poly.pdbx_seq_one_letter_code
_entity_poly.pdbx_strand_id
1 'polypeptide(L)'
;HDPTLNVAGVVINRVNSARHRALLQDVLDRLGVPLLGCMPRTDALQLPSRHLGLAPAHELDDPAQRRHAWADLAEQHLDLSSLVPLMQAPTAGPSVFAHIPPSRGPSLPVAVAADAAFHFRYPETGELLEHLGMPPVPWSPLSNEAIPQEAKGLILPGGFPEQHADQISQATESLISLRQFCQQRPVYAECGGMLLLGRQLSDLDGHAHPMANILPFAARRGRLQVGYRLLKPRKDGLLVRKGEQFNGHEFHRWELVDHRGADDGSVLWEIDGWRVSQRPEGWNKRTLHASWVHLHWASCSTICFRWRAALATEARSLPSGL
;
A
#
# COMPACT_ATOMS: atom_id res chain seq x y z
N HIS A 1 15.19 22.77 -19.98
CA HIS A 1 14.65 21.87 -19.00
C HIS A 1 15.76 20.94 -18.53
N ASP A 2 15.70 19.65 -18.59
CA ASP A 2 16.84 18.78 -18.24
C ASP A 2 17.52 18.27 -19.53
N PRO A 3 18.72 18.74 -19.89
CA PRO A 3 19.37 18.35 -21.14
C PRO A 3 19.94 16.92 -21.11
N THR A 4 19.95 16.26 -19.94
CA THR A 4 20.41 14.86 -19.83
C THR A 4 19.34 13.84 -20.21
N LEU A 5 18.07 14.28 -20.31
CA LEU A 5 16.96 13.43 -20.71
C LEU A 5 16.91 13.26 -22.23
N ASN A 6 16.92 12.02 -22.68
CA ASN A 6 16.67 11.67 -24.08
C ASN A 6 15.17 11.40 -24.26
N VAL A 7 14.44 12.35 -24.86
CA VAL A 7 13.03 12.17 -25.19
C VAL A 7 12.95 11.54 -26.58
N ALA A 8 12.80 10.21 -26.64
CA ALA A 8 12.78 9.45 -27.88
C ALA A 8 11.51 9.69 -28.73
N GLY A 9 10.43 10.17 -28.15
CA GLY A 9 9.18 10.49 -28.83
C GLY A 9 8.05 10.77 -27.87
N VAL A 10 6.89 11.16 -28.39
CA VAL A 10 5.70 11.52 -27.61
C VAL A 10 4.49 10.76 -28.13
N VAL A 11 3.69 10.21 -27.21
CA VAL A 11 2.32 9.75 -27.46
C VAL A 11 1.37 10.75 -26.81
N ILE A 12 0.46 11.32 -27.59
CA ILE A 12 -0.51 12.29 -27.11
C ILE A 12 -1.81 11.58 -26.76
N ASN A 13 -2.36 11.85 -25.60
CA ASN A 13 -3.62 11.27 -25.15
C ASN A 13 -4.78 12.26 -25.24
N ARG A 14 -6.01 11.76 -25.41
CA ARG A 14 -7.26 12.54 -25.47
C ARG A 14 -7.29 13.57 -26.61
N VAL A 15 -6.82 13.20 -27.79
CA VAL A 15 -6.86 14.03 -28.99
C VAL A 15 -8.25 13.97 -29.59
N ASN A 16 -8.97 15.10 -29.61
CA ASN A 16 -10.39 15.15 -30.01
C ASN A 16 -10.64 15.49 -31.49
N SER A 17 -9.65 15.98 -32.21
CA SER A 17 -9.82 16.41 -33.61
C SER A 17 -8.51 16.41 -34.39
N ALA A 18 -8.64 16.33 -35.72
CA ALA A 18 -7.50 16.47 -36.64
C ALA A 18 -6.76 17.83 -36.46
N ARG A 19 -7.50 18.92 -36.21
CA ARG A 19 -6.92 20.23 -35.91
C ARG A 19 -6.10 20.23 -34.65
N HIS A 20 -6.60 19.60 -33.57
CA HIS A 20 -5.86 19.47 -32.29
C HIS A 20 -4.57 18.68 -32.49
N ARG A 21 -4.64 17.56 -33.24
CA ARG A 21 -3.46 16.78 -33.61
C ARG A 21 -2.44 17.60 -34.38
N ALA A 22 -2.88 18.35 -35.43
CA ALA A 22 -1.99 19.15 -36.24
C ALA A 22 -1.26 20.24 -35.47
N LEU A 23 -1.97 20.93 -34.55
CA LEU A 23 -1.35 21.94 -33.67
C LEU A 23 -0.26 21.36 -32.77
N LEU A 24 -0.49 20.18 -32.22
CA LEU A 24 0.49 19.52 -31.37
C LEU A 24 1.66 18.97 -32.18
N GLN A 25 1.40 18.43 -33.37
CA GLN A 25 2.42 17.97 -34.30
C GLN A 25 3.39 19.12 -34.66
N ASP A 26 2.86 20.27 -35.04
CA ASP A 26 3.66 21.48 -35.37
C ASP A 26 4.62 21.88 -34.24
N VAL A 27 4.17 21.75 -32.98
CA VAL A 27 5.01 22.05 -31.83
C VAL A 27 6.13 21.02 -31.66
N LEU A 28 5.79 19.73 -31.80
CA LEU A 28 6.76 18.65 -31.68
C LEU A 28 7.79 18.69 -32.83
N ASP A 29 7.37 19.01 -34.06
CA ASP A 29 8.27 19.16 -35.22
C ASP A 29 9.31 20.27 -34.99
N ARG A 30 8.89 21.42 -34.43
CA ARG A 30 9.80 22.50 -34.05
C ARG A 30 10.79 22.12 -32.97
N LEU A 31 10.42 21.17 -32.10
CA LEU A 31 11.28 20.65 -31.03
C LEU A 31 12.15 19.48 -31.48
N GLY A 32 11.95 18.98 -32.70
CA GLY A 32 12.64 17.79 -33.20
C GLY A 32 12.27 16.49 -32.47
N VAL A 33 11.04 16.44 -31.90
CA VAL A 33 10.58 15.28 -31.13
C VAL A 33 9.53 14.50 -31.93
N PRO A 34 9.73 13.22 -32.23
CA PRO A 34 8.77 12.43 -33.01
C PRO A 34 7.42 12.25 -32.30
N LEU A 35 6.32 12.38 -33.04
CA LEU A 35 4.99 11.99 -32.57
C LEU A 35 4.75 10.53 -32.88
N LEU A 36 4.74 9.68 -31.83
CA LEU A 36 4.62 8.23 -31.92
C LEU A 36 3.18 7.71 -31.78
N GLY A 37 2.22 8.60 -31.59
CA GLY A 37 0.83 8.23 -31.55
C GLY A 37 -0.10 9.31 -31.03
N CYS A 38 -1.40 9.16 -31.36
CA CYS A 38 -2.46 10.07 -30.93
C CYS A 38 -3.67 9.25 -30.48
N MET A 39 -3.81 9.01 -29.17
CA MET A 39 -4.95 8.31 -28.61
C MET A 39 -6.18 9.20 -28.55
N PRO A 40 -7.33 8.77 -29.12
CA PRO A 40 -8.55 9.54 -29.06
C PRO A 40 -9.16 9.53 -27.66
N ARG A 41 -10.08 10.44 -27.40
CA ARG A 41 -10.99 10.32 -26.27
C ARG A 41 -12.08 9.31 -26.61
N THR A 42 -12.12 8.20 -25.93
CA THR A 42 -13.09 7.12 -26.14
C THR A 42 -13.50 6.46 -24.83
N ASP A 43 -14.73 5.98 -24.77
CA ASP A 43 -15.25 5.30 -23.59
C ASP A 43 -14.55 3.94 -23.33
N ALA A 44 -14.04 3.30 -24.39
CA ALA A 44 -13.26 2.07 -24.27
C ALA A 44 -11.99 2.22 -23.42
N LEU A 45 -11.45 3.44 -23.30
CA LEU A 45 -10.29 3.75 -22.45
C LEU A 45 -10.67 4.23 -21.04
N GLN A 46 -11.97 4.40 -20.77
CA GLN A 46 -12.40 4.85 -19.44
C GLN A 46 -12.32 3.71 -18.43
N LEU A 47 -11.67 3.99 -17.34
CA LEU A 47 -11.69 3.13 -16.15
C LEU A 47 -12.66 3.70 -15.13
N PRO A 48 -13.44 2.85 -14.44
CA PRO A 48 -14.29 3.31 -13.36
C PRO A 48 -13.45 3.99 -12.29
N SER A 49 -13.97 5.08 -11.76
CA SER A 49 -13.30 5.86 -10.72
C SER A 49 -14.11 5.83 -9.44
N ARG A 50 -13.42 5.68 -8.32
CA ARG A 50 -13.98 5.75 -6.98
C ARG A 50 -13.60 7.05 -6.28
N HIS A 51 -13.99 7.15 -5.01
CA HIS A 51 -13.75 8.32 -4.17
C HIS A 51 -12.27 8.66 -3.93
N LEU A 52 -11.35 7.71 -4.09
CA LEU A 52 -9.89 7.90 -4.00
C LEU A 52 -9.16 7.69 -5.33
N GLY A 53 -9.86 7.47 -6.41
CA GLY A 53 -9.27 7.27 -7.72
C GLY A 53 -9.84 6.08 -8.48
N LEU A 54 -9.02 5.43 -9.31
CA LEU A 54 -9.45 4.30 -10.13
C LEU A 54 -9.82 3.08 -9.30
N ALA A 55 -10.81 2.32 -9.79
CA ALA A 55 -11.09 1.01 -9.23
C ALA A 55 -9.89 0.06 -9.42
N PRO A 56 -9.59 -0.82 -8.45
CA PRO A 56 -8.54 -1.81 -8.60
C PRO A 56 -8.79 -2.75 -9.77
N ALA A 57 -7.71 -3.24 -10.39
CA ALA A 57 -7.80 -4.08 -11.60
C ALA A 57 -8.62 -5.37 -11.40
N HIS A 58 -8.61 -5.95 -10.19
CA HIS A 58 -9.35 -7.16 -9.87
C HIS A 58 -10.87 -6.94 -9.71
N GLU A 59 -11.30 -5.68 -9.67
CA GLU A 59 -12.71 -5.28 -9.58
C GLU A 59 -13.28 -4.81 -10.93
N LEU A 60 -12.46 -4.81 -11.98
CA LEU A 60 -12.90 -4.42 -13.31
C LEU A 60 -13.70 -5.57 -13.95
N ASP A 61 -14.89 -5.24 -14.42
CA ASP A 61 -15.68 -6.15 -15.25
C ASP A 61 -14.92 -6.45 -16.55
N ASP A 62 -14.90 -7.72 -16.94
CA ASP A 62 -14.35 -8.23 -18.19
C ASP A 62 -12.95 -7.67 -18.56
N PRO A 63 -11.91 -7.93 -17.74
CA PRO A 63 -10.56 -7.43 -18.01
C PRO A 63 -9.95 -7.96 -19.30
N ALA A 64 -10.42 -9.11 -19.81
CA ALA A 64 -9.95 -9.67 -21.08
C ALA A 64 -10.48 -8.87 -22.27
N GLN A 65 -11.77 -8.58 -22.30
CA GLN A 65 -12.38 -7.77 -23.36
C GLN A 65 -11.79 -6.36 -23.39
N ARG A 66 -11.56 -5.75 -22.21
CA ARG A 66 -10.89 -4.45 -22.13
C ARG A 66 -9.49 -4.47 -22.72
N ARG A 67 -8.68 -5.50 -22.42
CA ARG A 67 -7.34 -5.64 -23.00
C ARG A 67 -7.37 -5.77 -24.52
N HIS A 68 -8.32 -6.51 -25.09
CA HIS A 68 -8.48 -6.60 -26.54
C HIS A 68 -8.83 -5.23 -27.14
N ALA A 69 -9.83 -4.54 -26.59
CA ALA A 69 -10.20 -3.21 -27.06
C ALA A 69 -9.05 -2.20 -26.98
N TRP A 70 -8.20 -2.28 -25.94
CA TRP A 70 -7.02 -1.43 -25.83
C TRP A 70 -5.92 -1.81 -26.83
N ALA A 71 -5.75 -3.10 -27.13
CA ALA A 71 -4.84 -3.55 -28.15
C ALA A 71 -5.24 -3.04 -29.54
N ASP A 72 -6.53 -3.18 -29.90
CA ASP A 72 -7.08 -2.66 -31.17
C ASP A 72 -6.87 -1.14 -31.29
N LEU A 73 -7.10 -0.40 -30.22
CA LEU A 73 -6.85 1.06 -30.20
C LEU A 73 -5.36 1.38 -30.31
N ALA A 74 -4.49 0.60 -29.72
CA ALA A 74 -3.05 0.79 -29.86
C ALA A 74 -2.60 0.54 -31.28
N GLU A 75 -3.04 -0.51 -31.94
CA GLU A 75 -2.74 -0.81 -33.35
C GLU A 75 -3.22 0.29 -34.29
N GLN A 76 -4.39 0.90 -34.01
CA GLN A 76 -4.96 1.95 -34.86
C GLN A 76 -4.33 3.34 -34.67
N HIS A 77 -3.82 3.63 -33.47
CA HIS A 77 -3.48 5.01 -33.08
C HIS A 77 -2.03 5.22 -32.66
N LEU A 78 -1.24 4.16 -32.51
CA LEU A 78 0.17 4.24 -32.14
C LEU A 78 1.07 3.76 -33.29
N ASP A 79 2.22 4.39 -33.46
CA ASP A 79 3.29 3.86 -34.29
C ASP A 79 4.06 2.78 -33.56
N LEU A 80 3.48 1.57 -33.56
CA LEU A 80 4.07 0.42 -32.88
C LEU A 80 5.43 0.02 -33.46
N SER A 81 5.66 0.30 -34.74
CA SER A 81 6.94 0.02 -35.39
C SER A 81 8.10 0.82 -34.81
N SER A 82 7.84 2.05 -34.40
CA SER A 82 8.80 2.92 -33.72
C SER A 82 8.82 2.72 -32.21
N LEU A 83 7.68 2.37 -31.60
CA LEU A 83 7.55 2.20 -30.15
C LEU A 83 8.18 0.90 -29.64
N VAL A 84 7.91 -0.23 -30.29
CA VAL A 84 8.37 -1.56 -29.82
C VAL A 84 9.90 -1.63 -29.67
N PRO A 85 10.72 -1.10 -30.60
CA PRO A 85 12.17 -1.06 -30.39
C PRO A 85 12.63 -0.24 -29.18
N LEU A 86 11.85 0.75 -28.75
CA LEU A 86 12.13 1.57 -27.56
C LEU A 86 11.75 0.87 -26.26
N MET A 87 10.93 -0.19 -26.32
CA MET A 87 10.44 -0.95 -25.17
C MET A 87 11.35 -2.13 -24.81
N GLN A 88 12.62 -2.09 -25.20
CA GLN A 88 13.58 -3.13 -24.84
C GLN A 88 13.77 -3.15 -23.32
N ALA A 89 13.79 -4.34 -22.76
CA ALA A 89 14.12 -4.52 -21.35
C ALA A 89 15.51 -3.93 -21.06
N PRO A 90 15.66 -3.13 -20.00
CA PRO A 90 16.97 -2.68 -19.58
C PRO A 90 17.86 -3.88 -19.26
N THR A 91 19.17 -3.72 -19.42
CA THR A 91 20.12 -4.74 -18.95
C THR A 91 19.83 -5.03 -17.48
N ALA A 92 19.71 -6.31 -17.15
CA ALA A 92 19.43 -6.72 -15.78
C ALA A 92 20.51 -6.14 -14.85
N GLY A 93 20.09 -5.27 -13.95
CA GLY A 93 20.95 -4.76 -12.88
C GLY A 93 21.13 -5.81 -11.78
N PRO A 94 21.96 -5.52 -10.77
CA PRO A 94 22.03 -6.36 -9.57
C PRO A 94 20.63 -6.42 -8.91
N SER A 95 20.33 -7.57 -8.28
CA SER A 95 19.09 -7.69 -7.49
C SER A 95 18.97 -6.52 -6.51
N VAL A 96 17.78 -5.96 -6.36
CA VAL A 96 17.49 -4.89 -5.38
C VAL A 96 17.83 -5.33 -3.95
N PHE A 97 17.90 -6.64 -3.69
CA PHE A 97 18.28 -7.22 -2.41
C PHE A 97 19.74 -7.69 -2.34
N ALA A 98 20.58 -7.41 -3.36
CA ALA A 98 21.96 -7.88 -3.40
C ALA A 98 22.80 -7.45 -2.17
N HIS A 99 22.45 -6.32 -1.55
CA HIS A 99 23.09 -5.80 -0.35
C HIS A 99 22.46 -6.32 0.96
N ILE A 100 21.38 -7.12 0.88
CA ILE A 100 20.69 -7.69 2.01
C ILE A 100 21.01 -9.17 2.08
N PRO A 101 21.80 -9.66 3.07
CA PRO A 101 22.09 -11.08 3.17
C PRO A 101 20.83 -11.89 3.47
N PRO A 102 20.60 -13.02 2.79
CA PRO A 102 19.48 -13.89 3.08
C PRO A 102 19.60 -14.45 4.51
N SER A 103 18.47 -14.66 5.15
CA SER A 103 18.46 -15.24 6.48
C SER A 103 18.88 -16.72 6.47
N ARG A 104 19.75 -17.09 7.41
CA ARG A 104 20.13 -18.48 7.68
C ARG A 104 19.42 -19.07 8.91
N GLY A 105 18.51 -18.32 9.53
CA GLY A 105 17.76 -18.75 10.71
C GLY A 105 16.51 -19.57 10.34
N PRO A 106 15.72 -19.97 11.35
CA PRO A 106 14.47 -20.70 11.13
C PRO A 106 13.49 -19.88 10.30
N SER A 107 12.59 -20.57 9.60
CA SER A 107 11.46 -19.95 8.93
C SER A 107 10.51 -19.33 9.97
N LEU A 108 10.07 -18.10 9.71
CA LEU A 108 9.18 -17.33 10.57
C LEU A 108 7.99 -16.84 9.72
N PRO A 109 6.99 -17.67 9.45
CA PRO A 109 5.84 -17.29 8.61
C PRO A 109 5.13 -16.05 9.14
N VAL A 110 4.69 -15.20 8.23
CA VAL A 110 3.98 -13.94 8.55
C VAL A 110 2.62 -13.97 7.88
N ALA A 111 1.56 -13.89 8.68
CA ALA A 111 0.23 -13.69 8.11
C ALA A 111 0.14 -12.30 7.45
N VAL A 112 -0.46 -12.24 6.28
CA VAL A 112 -0.68 -10.99 5.55
C VAL A 112 -2.14 -10.91 5.14
N ALA A 113 -2.85 -9.89 5.58
CA ALA A 113 -4.22 -9.69 5.14
C ALA A 113 -4.24 -9.47 3.61
N ALA A 114 -5.06 -10.27 2.91
CA ALA A 114 -4.97 -10.43 1.46
C ALA A 114 -6.33 -10.77 0.84
N ASP A 115 -7.25 -9.83 0.87
CA ASP A 115 -8.58 -9.93 0.24
C ASP A 115 -9.01 -8.61 -0.40
N ALA A 116 -10.27 -8.49 -0.78
CA ALA A 116 -10.80 -7.29 -1.42
C ALA A 116 -10.71 -6.03 -0.54
N ALA A 117 -10.72 -6.17 0.78
CA ALA A 117 -10.57 -5.04 1.71
C ALA A 117 -9.11 -4.62 1.92
N PHE A 118 -8.14 -5.54 1.75
CA PHE A 118 -6.72 -5.37 2.10
C PHE A 118 -5.80 -5.79 0.95
N HIS A 119 -5.80 -5.02 -0.13
CA HIS A 119 -5.07 -5.38 -1.36
C HIS A 119 -3.93 -4.40 -1.73
N PHE A 120 -3.78 -3.29 -1.00
CA PHE A 120 -2.72 -2.33 -1.30
C PHE A 120 -1.40 -2.77 -0.67
N ARG A 121 -0.64 -3.54 -1.43
CA ARG A 121 0.63 -4.16 -1.03
C ARG A 121 1.69 -3.94 -2.10
N TYR A 122 2.91 -3.69 -1.67
CA TYR A 122 4.07 -3.67 -2.56
C TYR A 122 4.58 -5.11 -2.76
N PRO A 123 4.69 -5.60 -4.01
CA PRO A 123 5.25 -6.93 -4.28
C PRO A 123 6.63 -7.13 -3.66
N GLU A 124 7.47 -6.10 -3.71
CA GLU A 124 8.84 -6.11 -3.17
C GLU A 124 8.86 -6.37 -1.66
N THR A 125 7.81 -6.01 -0.93
CA THR A 125 7.71 -6.34 0.50
C THR A 125 7.57 -7.86 0.69
N GLY A 126 6.75 -8.52 -0.13
CA GLY A 126 6.60 -9.98 -0.12
C GLY A 126 7.92 -10.70 -0.45
N GLU A 127 8.56 -10.28 -1.54
CA GLU A 127 9.85 -10.83 -1.98
C GLU A 127 10.94 -10.65 -0.91
N LEU A 128 10.99 -9.50 -0.25
CA LEU A 128 11.93 -9.22 0.83
C LEU A 128 11.65 -10.08 2.08
N LEU A 129 10.40 -10.29 2.42
CA LEU A 129 10.00 -11.19 3.50
C LEU A 129 10.48 -12.63 3.21
N GLU A 130 10.25 -13.14 2.01
CA GLU A 130 10.73 -14.47 1.58
C GLU A 130 12.26 -14.56 1.63
N HIS A 131 12.96 -13.56 1.07
CA HIS A 131 14.42 -13.47 1.10
C HIS A 131 14.98 -13.53 2.51
N LEU A 132 14.28 -12.94 3.46
CA LEU A 132 14.65 -12.95 4.87
C LEU A 132 14.10 -14.15 5.67
N GLY A 133 13.53 -15.17 5.01
CA GLY A 133 12.98 -16.36 5.66
C GLY A 133 11.74 -16.11 6.51
N MET A 134 10.91 -15.19 6.06
CA MET A 134 9.61 -14.83 6.65
C MET A 134 8.50 -15.03 5.60
N PRO A 135 8.22 -16.27 5.15
CA PRO A 135 7.28 -16.49 4.05
C PRO A 135 5.91 -15.90 4.39
N PRO A 136 5.31 -15.08 3.48
CA PRO A 136 3.98 -14.55 3.68
C PRO A 136 2.93 -15.65 3.54
N VAL A 137 2.00 -15.70 4.48
CA VAL A 137 0.85 -16.60 4.49
C VAL A 137 -0.41 -15.74 4.34
N PRO A 138 -1.18 -15.88 3.27
CA PRO A 138 -2.37 -15.08 3.09
C PRO A 138 -3.42 -15.38 4.17
N TRP A 139 -4.10 -14.32 4.62
CA TRP A 139 -5.23 -14.38 5.53
C TRP A 139 -6.34 -13.46 5.00
N SER A 140 -7.57 -13.95 4.98
CA SER A 140 -8.72 -13.18 4.53
C SER A 140 -9.64 -12.80 5.70
N PRO A 141 -9.54 -11.58 6.25
CA PRO A 141 -10.52 -11.09 7.22
C PRO A 141 -11.98 -11.22 6.75
N LEU A 142 -12.25 -11.03 5.47
CA LEU A 142 -13.60 -11.12 4.90
C LEU A 142 -14.16 -12.54 4.86
N SER A 143 -13.31 -13.56 4.86
CA SER A 143 -13.71 -14.96 4.84
C SER A 143 -14.13 -15.50 6.22
N ASN A 144 -14.11 -14.65 7.25
CA ASN A 144 -14.42 -15.03 8.63
C ASN A 144 -13.60 -16.24 9.11
N GLU A 145 -12.29 -16.20 8.91
CA GLU A 145 -11.36 -17.26 9.28
C GLU A 145 -10.34 -16.79 10.35
N ALA A 146 -9.83 -17.72 11.12
CA ALA A 146 -8.77 -17.42 12.08
C ALA A 146 -7.44 -17.11 11.36
N ILE A 147 -6.61 -16.29 11.99
CA ILE A 147 -5.23 -16.06 11.52
C ILE A 147 -4.48 -17.41 11.54
N PRO A 148 -3.71 -17.74 10.46
CA PRO A 148 -2.96 -18.98 10.36
C PRO A 148 -2.10 -19.26 11.62
N GLN A 149 -2.21 -20.44 12.18
CA GLN A 149 -1.58 -20.80 13.48
C GLN A 149 -0.05 -20.75 13.45
N GLU A 150 0.54 -21.07 12.29
CA GLU A 150 1.99 -21.00 12.05
C GLU A 150 2.54 -19.58 12.04
N ALA A 151 1.70 -18.56 11.80
CA ALA A 151 2.14 -17.18 11.69
C ALA A 151 2.80 -16.68 12.99
N LYS A 152 3.98 -16.10 12.87
CA LYS A 152 4.76 -15.51 13.97
C LYS A 152 4.51 -14.02 14.12
N GLY A 153 3.97 -13.38 13.09
CA GLY A 153 3.57 -11.97 13.04
C GLY A 153 2.46 -11.74 12.03
N LEU A 154 1.89 -10.56 12.05
CA LEU A 154 0.79 -10.17 11.16
C LEU A 154 1.08 -8.82 10.50
N ILE A 155 0.87 -8.76 9.20
CA ILE A 155 0.86 -7.52 8.42
C ILE A 155 -0.57 -7.25 7.96
N LEU A 156 -1.07 -6.07 8.34
CA LEU A 156 -2.34 -5.50 7.86
C LEU A 156 -2.02 -4.35 6.90
N PRO A 157 -1.99 -4.61 5.59
CA PRO A 157 -1.66 -3.59 4.60
C PRO A 157 -2.80 -2.60 4.37
N GLY A 158 -2.55 -1.61 3.54
CA GLY A 158 -3.58 -0.69 3.07
C GLY A 158 -4.67 -1.36 2.25
N GLY A 159 -5.72 -0.61 1.99
CA GLY A 159 -6.89 -1.03 1.23
C GLY A 159 -8.08 -0.16 1.51
N PHE A 160 -9.27 -0.70 1.27
CA PHE A 160 -10.54 0.00 1.41
C PHE A 160 -11.51 -0.75 2.34
N PRO A 161 -11.17 -0.97 3.62
CA PRO A 161 -12.04 -1.71 4.53
C PRO A 161 -13.40 -1.04 4.75
N GLU A 162 -13.51 0.28 4.52
CA GLU A 162 -14.76 1.02 4.60
C GLU A 162 -15.80 0.59 3.56
N GLN A 163 -15.37 -0.01 2.46
CA GLN A 163 -16.28 -0.57 1.44
C GLN A 163 -16.82 -1.94 1.85
N HIS A 164 -16.19 -2.57 2.81
CA HIS A 164 -16.49 -3.90 3.33
C HIS A 164 -16.80 -3.87 4.83
N ALA A 165 -17.08 -2.68 5.40
CA ALA A 165 -17.19 -2.50 6.85
C ALA A 165 -18.27 -3.37 7.49
N ASP A 166 -19.41 -3.52 6.82
CA ASP A 166 -20.48 -4.40 7.27
C ASP A 166 -20.02 -5.87 7.30
N GLN A 167 -19.45 -6.37 6.21
CA GLN A 167 -18.96 -7.75 6.11
C GLN A 167 -17.86 -8.02 7.15
N ILE A 168 -16.92 -7.09 7.33
CA ILE A 168 -15.88 -7.20 8.36
C ILE A 168 -16.50 -7.29 9.76
N SER A 169 -17.51 -6.47 10.04
CA SER A 169 -18.15 -6.46 11.36
C SER A 169 -18.84 -7.78 11.72
N GLN A 170 -19.28 -8.51 10.71
CA GLN A 170 -19.92 -9.84 10.83
C GLN A 170 -18.89 -10.97 10.90
N ALA A 171 -17.63 -10.74 10.50
CA ALA A 171 -16.55 -11.71 10.50
C ALA A 171 -16.00 -11.93 11.93
N THR A 172 -16.84 -12.49 12.80
CA THR A 172 -16.59 -12.62 14.26
C THR A 172 -15.36 -13.46 14.58
N GLU A 173 -15.13 -14.57 13.86
CA GLU A 173 -13.95 -15.41 14.05
C GLU A 173 -12.66 -14.67 13.71
N SER A 174 -12.63 -13.98 12.57
CA SER A 174 -11.50 -13.12 12.18
C SER A 174 -11.20 -12.06 13.22
N LEU A 175 -12.22 -11.36 13.72
CA LEU A 175 -12.05 -10.31 14.73
C LEU A 175 -11.60 -10.85 16.08
N ILE A 176 -12.09 -12.01 16.51
CA ILE A 176 -11.66 -12.68 17.75
C ILE A 176 -10.21 -13.11 17.63
N SER A 177 -9.85 -13.80 16.55
CA SER A 177 -8.49 -14.24 16.27
C SER A 177 -7.51 -13.05 16.24
N LEU A 178 -7.90 -11.94 15.59
CA LEU A 178 -7.10 -10.72 15.53
C LEU A 178 -6.84 -10.12 16.91
N ARG A 179 -7.87 -10.05 17.78
CA ARG A 179 -7.71 -9.56 19.17
C ARG A 179 -6.73 -10.40 19.96
N GLN A 180 -6.85 -11.73 19.87
CA GLN A 180 -5.95 -12.67 20.54
C GLN A 180 -4.51 -12.54 20.04
N PHE A 181 -4.34 -12.45 18.71
CA PHE A 181 -3.03 -12.32 18.08
C PHE A 181 -2.31 -11.05 18.51
N CYS A 182 -3.00 -9.91 18.53
CA CYS A 182 -2.43 -8.60 18.90
C CYS A 182 -1.97 -8.52 20.37
N GLN A 183 -2.48 -9.37 21.25
CA GLN A 183 -2.04 -9.42 22.64
C GLN A 183 -0.65 -10.02 22.82
N GLN A 184 -0.25 -10.93 21.93
CA GLN A 184 0.91 -11.79 22.14
C GLN A 184 1.97 -11.65 21.05
N ARG A 185 1.60 -11.30 19.83
CA ARG A 185 2.48 -11.37 18.67
C ARG A 185 2.63 -10.02 17.96
N PRO A 186 3.76 -9.81 17.26
CA PRO A 186 4.00 -8.59 16.52
C PRO A 186 2.97 -8.35 15.41
N VAL A 187 2.48 -7.11 15.34
CA VAL A 187 1.55 -6.64 14.30
C VAL A 187 2.04 -5.33 13.68
N TYR A 188 2.09 -5.30 12.36
CA TYR A 188 2.29 -4.10 11.56
C TYR A 188 0.99 -3.78 10.84
N ALA A 189 0.51 -2.55 10.97
CA ALA A 189 -0.71 -2.10 10.32
C ALA A 189 -0.51 -0.72 9.67
N GLU A 190 -0.95 -0.58 8.42
CA GLU A 190 -0.90 0.70 7.72
C GLU A 190 -2.24 1.04 7.06
N CYS A 191 -2.60 2.34 7.09
CA CYS A 191 -3.76 2.91 6.40
C CYS A 191 -5.05 2.11 6.67
N GLY A 192 -5.62 1.46 5.65
CA GLY A 192 -6.81 0.61 5.81
C GLY A 192 -6.64 -0.51 6.84
N GLY A 193 -5.44 -1.12 6.91
CA GLY A 193 -5.15 -2.14 7.93
C GLY A 193 -5.18 -1.60 9.35
N MET A 194 -4.80 -0.33 9.56
CA MET A 194 -4.94 0.31 10.86
C MET A 194 -6.42 0.51 11.24
N LEU A 195 -7.28 0.83 10.27
CA LEU A 195 -8.71 1.04 10.52
C LEU A 195 -9.39 -0.19 11.11
N LEU A 196 -8.98 -1.39 10.70
CA LEU A 196 -9.47 -2.65 11.25
C LEU A 196 -9.21 -2.78 12.77
N LEU A 197 -8.17 -2.14 13.29
CA LEU A 197 -7.79 -2.18 14.70
C LEU A 197 -8.63 -1.24 15.58
N GLY A 198 -9.37 -0.31 15.00
CA GLY A 198 -10.22 0.66 15.70
C GLY A 198 -11.42 0.02 16.40
N ARG A 199 -12.20 0.87 17.10
CA ARG A 199 -13.47 0.47 17.69
C ARG A 199 -14.59 0.36 16.67
N GLN A 200 -14.63 1.34 15.75
CA GLN A 200 -15.67 1.46 14.74
C GLN A 200 -15.09 2.06 13.47
N LEU A 201 -15.66 1.67 12.34
CA LEU A 201 -15.40 2.21 11.02
C LEU A 201 -16.71 2.57 10.35
N SER A 202 -16.86 3.82 9.91
CA SER A 202 -18.01 4.19 9.08
C SER A 202 -17.80 3.70 7.65
N ASP A 203 -18.86 3.17 7.04
CA ASP A 203 -18.90 2.84 5.62
C ASP A 203 -19.04 4.10 4.75
N LEU A 204 -19.26 3.90 3.44
CA LEU A 204 -19.41 5.00 2.46
C LEU A 204 -20.67 5.83 2.70
N ASP A 205 -21.72 5.25 3.28
CA ASP A 205 -23.01 5.86 3.58
C ASP A 205 -23.04 6.52 4.96
N GLY A 206 -21.98 6.30 5.75
CA GLY A 206 -21.80 6.89 7.09
C GLY A 206 -22.32 6.00 8.23
N HIS A 207 -22.76 4.76 7.96
CA HIS A 207 -23.14 3.82 9.00
C HIS A 207 -21.90 3.30 9.71
N ALA A 208 -21.93 3.29 11.03
CA ALA A 208 -20.81 2.84 11.86
C ALA A 208 -20.88 1.34 12.12
N HIS A 209 -19.80 0.63 11.82
CA HIS A 209 -19.65 -0.81 12.00
C HIS A 209 -18.57 -1.11 13.05
N PRO A 210 -18.79 -2.04 13.97
CA PRO A 210 -17.78 -2.44 14.95
C PRO A 210 -16.59 -3.14 14.28
N MET A 211 -15.39 -2.80 14.76
CA MET A 211 -14.11 -3.38 14.31
C MET A 211 -13.44 -4.16 15.45
N ALA A 212 -12.15 -4.41 15.35
CA ALA A 212 -11.43 -5.24 16.33
C ALA A 212 -11.33 -4.64 17.73
N ASN A 213 -11.55 -3.34 17.96
CA ASN A 213 -11.49 -2.66 19.23
C ASN A 213 -10.16 -2.86 20.00
N ILE A 214 -9.04 -2.79 19.29
CA ILE A 214 -7.67 -2.91 19.83
C ILE A 214 -7.08 -1.52 20.09
N LEU A 215 -7.40 -0.56 19.21
CA LEU A 215 -7.01 0.84 19.33
C LEU A 215 -8.22 1.73 19.67
N PRO A 216 -8.02 2.77 20.50
CA PRO A 216 -9.10 3.55 21.10
C PRO A 216 -9.62 4.66 20.15
N PHE A 217 -9.95 4.34 18.91
CA PHE A 217 -10.51 5.32 17.97
C PHE A 217 -11.73 4.75 17.24
N ALA A 218 -12.60 5.65 16.78
CA ALA A 218 -13.52 5.41 15.67
C ALA A 218 -12.98 6.12 14.42
N ALA A 219 -13.39 5.67 13.24
CA ALA A 219 -13.01 6.30 11.99
C ALA A 219 -14.23 6.59 11.14
N ARG A 220 -14.24 7.77 10.52
CA ARG A 220 -15.32 8.23 9.62
C ARG A 220 -14.73 8.92 8.40
N ARG A 221 -15.58 9.17 7.41
CA ARG A 221 -15.19 9.94 6.23
C ARG A 221 -14.82 11.37 6.62
N GLY A 222 -13.64 11.81 6.22
CA GLY A 222 -13.08 13.14 6.46
C GLY A 222 -12.55 13.80 5.20
N ARG A 223 -11.57 14.68 5.36
CA ARG A 223 -10.89 15.35 4.24
C ARG A 223 -9.82 14.43 3.63
N LEU A 224 -9.62 14.56 2.31
CA LEU A 224 -8.52 13.89 1.63
C LEU A 224 -7.18 14.36 2.20
N GLN A 225 -6.40 13.40 2.70
CA GLN A 225 -5.00 13.56 3.06
C GLN A 225 -4.15 12.83 2.03
N VAL A 226 -3.25 13.57 1.38
CA VAL A 226 -2.36 13.01 0.36
C VAL A 226 -1.02 13.74 0.38
N GLY A 227 0.07 12.99 0.27
CA GLY A 227 1.41 13.51 0.10
C GLY A 227 2.50 12.68 0.74
N TYR A 228 3.73 13.02 0.36
CA TYR A 228 4.91 12.46 1.00
C TYR A 228 5.09 13.02 2.41
N ARG A 229 5.62 12.18 3.29
CA ARG A 229 5.84 12.50 4.71
C ARG A 229 7.25 12.15 5.13
N LEU A 230 7.87 13.06 5.86
CA LEU A 230 9.06 12.79 6.65
C LEU A 230 8.62 12.36 8.05
N LEU A 231 9.07 11.21 8.49
CA LEU A 231 8.64 10.55 9.71
C LEU A 231 9.76 10.56 10.72
N LYS A 232 9.48 11.05 11.92
CA LYS A 232 10.43 11.10 13.06
C LYS A 232 9.85 10.33 14.23
N PRO A 233 10.35 9.12 14.55
CA PRO A 233 9.88 8.36 15.70
C PRO A 233 10.04 9.15 16.99
N ARG A 234 8.98 9.24 17.81
CA ARG A 234 9.03 9.96 19.08
C ARG A 234 9.76 9.18 20.18
N LYS A 235 9.75 7.86 20.08
CA LYS A 235 10.46 6.92 20.97
C LYS A 235 10.79 5.63 20.24
N ASP A 236 11.58 4.78 20.91
CA ASP A 236 11.84 3.42 20.45
C ASP A 236 10.54 2.61 20.42
N GLY A 237 10.39 1.80 19.40
CA GLY A 237 9.21 0.97 19.18
C GLY A 237 9.54 -0.37 18.55
N LEU A 238 8.50 -1.07 18.12
CA LEU A 238 8.64 -2.37 17.49
C LEU A 238 9.63 -2.32 16.31
N LEU A 239 9.48 -1.37 15.41
CA LEU A 239 10.24 -1.29 14.16
C LEU A 239 11.17 -0.07 14.04
N VAL A 240 11.02 0.91 14.89
CA VAL A 240 11.68 2.22 14.77
C VAL A 240 12.42 2.60 16.04
N ARG A 241 13.38 3.51 15.93
CA ARG A 241 14.13 4.04 17.07
C ARG A 241 14.10 5.57 17.05
N LYS A 242 14.07 6.17 18.24
CA LYS A 242 14.16 7.63 18.39
C LYS A 242 15.44 8.16 17.72
N GLY A 243 15.31 9.25 16.98
CA GLY A 243 16.40 9.86 16.24
C GLY A 243 16.56 9.39 14.80
N GLU A 244 15.85 8.34 14.40
CA GLU A 244 15.77 7.93 13.00
C GLU A 244 14.83 8.83 12.21
N GLN A 245 14.96 8.76 10.88
CA GLN A 245 14.07 9.42 9.95
C GLN A 245 13.70 8.46 8.83
N PHE A 246 12.43 8.49 8.42
CA PHE A 246 11.91 7.69 7.33
C PHE A 246 11.11 8.55 6.36
N ASN A 247 11.01 8.11 5.11
CA ASN A 247 10.09 8.67 4.14
C ASN A 247 8.94 7.70 3.93
N GLY A 248 7.73 8.24 3.82
CA GLY A 248 6.55 7.49 3.50
C GLY A 248 5.53 8.36 2.77
N HIS A 249 4.36 7.84 2.52
CA HIS A 249 3.28 8.64 1.96
C HIS A 249 1.96 8.34 2.66
N GLU A 250 1.09 9.35 2.71
CA GLU A 250 -0.31 9.25 3.12
C GLU A 250 -1.21 9.37 1.91
N PHE A 251 -2.24 8.54 1.87
CA PHE A 251 -3.32 8.66 0.89
C PHE A 251 -4.60 8.06 1.45
N HIS A 252 -5.41 8.87 2.15
CA HIS A 252 -6.66 8.42 2.76
C HIS A 252 -7.70 9.55 2.82
N ARG A 253 -8.96 9.18 2.95
CA ARG A 253 -10.08 10.09 3.13
C ARG A 253 -10.84 9.87 4.45
N TRP A 254 -10.46 8.85 5.24
CA TRP A 254 -10.99 8.66 6.57
C TRP A 254 -10.16 9.42 7.60
N GLU A 255 -10.83 9.90 8.63
CA GLU A 255 -10.22 10.57 9.79
C GLU A 255 -10.57 9.81 11.06
N LEU A 256 -9.68 9.88 12.03
CA LEU A 256 -9.90 9.28 13.33
C LEU A 256 -10.65 10.26 14.23
N VAL A 257 -11.66 9.75 14.93
CA VAL A 257 -12.45 10.50 15.91
C VAL A 257 -12.48 9.72 17.23
N ASP A 258 -12.83 10.40 18.32
CA ASP A 258 -12.91 9.83 19.68
C ASP A 258 -11.63 9.14 20.12
N HIS A 259 -10.49 9.54 19.59
CA HIS A 259 -9.20 9.02 20.01
C HIS A 259 -8.70 9.83 21.22
N ARG A 260 -8.94 9.31 22.40
CA ARG A 260 -8.19 9.74 23.59
C ARG A 260 -6.83 9.09 23.49
N GLY A 261 -5.76 9.83 23.25
CA GLY A 261 -4.53 9.10 23.35
C GLY A 261 -3.29 9.52 22.62
N ALA A 262 -3.24 10.74 22.13
CA ALA A 262 -1.94 11.31 21.84
C ALA A 262 -1.10 11.59 23.11
N ASP A 263 -1.73 11.58 24.30
CA ASP A 263 -1.08 11.95 25.56
C ASP A 263 -0.58 10.77 26.41
N ASP A 264 -0.91 9.52 26.07
CA ASP A 264 -0.48 8.33 26.83
C ASP A 264 0.92 7.81 26.48
N GLY A 265 1.65 8.58 25.67
CA GLY A 265 2.98 8.19 25.19
C GLY A 265 2.98 7.10 24.12
N SER A 266 1.82 6.75 23.55
CA SER A 266 1.72 5.72 22.49
C SER A 266 1.94 6.26 21.08
N VAL A 267 2.09 7.56 20.88
CA VAL A 267 2.31 8.17 19.56
C VAL A 267 3.57 7.62 18.90
N LEU A 268 3.42 7.19 17.66
CA LEU A 268 4.48 6.56 16.89
C LEU A 268 5.49 7.59 16.34
N TRP A 269 4.98 8.57 15.56
CA TRP A 269 5.80 9.60 14.94
C TRP A 269 5.32 11.02 15.15
N GLU A 270 6.24 11.91 14.86
CA GLU A 270 5.99 13.26 14.42
C GLU A 270 6.19 13.28 12.91
N ILE A 271 5.22 13.77 12.15
CA ILE A 271 5.28 13.80 10.70
C ILE A 271 5.33 15.22 10.16
N ASP A 272 6.19 15.43 9.18
CA ASP A 272 6.34 16.67 8.41
C ASP A 272 6.04 16.39 6.93
N GLY A 273 5.64 17.42 6.17
CA GLY A 273 5.41 17.35 4.74
C GLY A 273 4.67 18.56 4.20
N TRP A 274 4.27 18.53 2.95
CA TRP A 274 3.52 19.62 2.36
C TRP A 274 2.23 19.90 3.15
N ARG A 275 2.10 21.12 3.69
CA ARG A 275 1.00 21.57 4.57
C ARG A 275 0.81 20.75 5.84
N VAL A 276 1.82 20.00 6.26
CA VAL A 276 1.84 19.26 7.52
C VAL A 276 3.14 19.56 8.24
N SER A 277 3.08 19.97 9.48
CA SER A 277 4.25 20.25 10.32
C SER A 277 4.04 19.70 11.71
N GLN A 278 5.00 18.89 12.17
CA GLN A 278 5.08 18.34 13.52
C GLN A 278 3.75 17.68 14.00
N ARG A 279 3.01 17.08 13.10
CA ARG A 279 1.75 16.40 13.44
C ARG A 279 2.04 15.05 14.10
N PRO A 280 1.56 14.82 15.35
CA PRO A 280 1.62 13.49 15.95
C PRO A 280 0.75 12.51 15.18
N GLU A 281 1.25 11.28 14.96
CA GLU A 281 0.56 10.28 14.19
C GLU A 281 0.95 8.86 14.63
N GLY A 282 -0.02 7.93 14.49
CA GLY A 282 0.16 6.50 14.68
C GLY A 282 0.27 6.01 16.11
N TRP A 283 0.32 4.70 16.28
CA TRP A 283 0.44 4.01 17.57
C TRP A 283 1.67 3.13 17.62
N ASN A 284 2.41 3.29 18.70
CA ASN A 284 3.60 2.53 19.04
C ASN A 284 3.39 1.79 20.37
N LYS A 285 3.13 0.50 20.30
CA LYS A 285 3.08 -0.39 21.47
C LYS A 285 4.16 -1.47 21.34
N ARG A 286 4.40 -2.24 22.41
CA ARG A 286 5.45 -3.27 22.41
C ARG A 286 5.37 -4.25 21.24
N THR A 287 4.17 -4.65 20.87
CA THR A 287 3.90 -5.61 19.79
C THR A 287 3.16 -5.00 18.60
N LEU A 288 2.93 -3.69 18.58
CA LEU A 288 2.12 -3.05 17.56
C LEU A 288 2.77 -1.80 16.99
N HIS A 289 2.86 -1.75 15.67
CA HIS A 289 3.16 -0.58 14.87
C HIS A 289 1.96 -0.30 13.97
N ALA A 290 1.27 0.81 14.16
CA ALA A 290 0.09 1.15 13.37
C ALA A 290 0.14 2.63 12.94
N SER A 291 -0.10 2.93 11.66
CA SER A 291 0.06 4.25 11.08
C SER A 291 -0.85 4.45 9.86
N TRP A 292 -1.21 5.70 9.56
CA TRP A 292 -1.75 6.08 8.26
C TRP A 292 -0.71 5.99 7.13
N VAL A 293 0.57 6.13 7.48
CA VAL A 293 1.62 6.28 6.49
C VAL A 293 2.08 4.94 5.98
N HIS A 294 2.11 4.83 4.66
CA HIS A 294 2.67 3.68 3.95
C HIS A 294 4.18 3.77 3.87
N LEU A 295 4.86 2.70 4.24
CA LEU A 295 6.30 2.54 4.12
C LEU A 295 6.65 1.54 3.02
N HIS A 296 7.59 1.90 2.16
CA HIS A 296 8.15 0.95 1.20
C HIS A 296 9.32 0.19 1.85
N TRP A 297 9.07 -1.02 2.32
CA TRP A 297 10.04 -1.77 3.15
C TRP A 297 11.36 -2.06 2.44
N ALA A 298 11.36 -2.28 1.13
CA ALA A 298 12.59 -2.50 0.37
C ALA A 298 13.51 -1.26 0.36
N SER A 299 12.97 -0.05 0.56
CA SER A 299 13.77 1.17 0.72
C SER A 299 14.26 1.38 2.15
N CYS A 300 13.84 0.55 3.11
CA CYS A 300 14.18 0.64 4.52
C CYS A 300 14.42 -0.73 5.14
N SER A 301 15.49 -1.40 4.75
CA SER A 301 15.85 -2.76 5.20
C SER A 301 15.96 -2.91 6.74
N THR A 302 16.30 -1.82 7.45
CA THR A 302 16.35 -1.81 8.92
C THR A 302 15.02 -2.24 9.56
N ILE A 303 13.88 -1.82 8.98
CA ILE A 303 12.54 -2.24 9.45
C ILE A 303 12.39 -3.75 9.33
N CYS A 304 12.79 -4.31 8.19
CA CYS A 304 12.68 -5.75 7.93
C CYS A 304 13.51 -6.59 8.89
N PHE A 305 14.74 -6.17 9.19
CA PHE A 305 15.59 -6.85 10.16
C PHE A 305 14.99 -6.78 11.58
N ARG A 306 14.44 -5.65 11.99
CA ARG A 306 13.77 -5.49 13.28
C ARG A 306 12.50 -6.32 13.37
N TRP A 307 11.73 -6.35 12.28
CA TRP A 307 10.57 -7.21 12.17
C TRP A 307 10.95 -8.67 12.41
N ARG A 308 11.96 -9.17 11.67
CA ARG A 308 12.45 -10.53 11.85
C ARG A 308 12.93 -10.81 13.28
N ALA A 309 13.65 -9.86 13.89
CA ALA A 309 14.12 -10.00 15.26
C ALA A 309 12.97 -10.10 16.27
N ALA A 310 11.91 -9.30 16.08
CA ALA A 310 10.71 -9.35 16.91
C ALA A 310 9.98 -10.70 16.79
N LEU A 311 9.83 -11.22 15.58
CA LEU A 311 9.23 -12.54 15.34
C LEU A 311 10.03 -13.68 16.02
N ALA A 312 11.37 -13.61 15.95
CA ALA A 312 12.26 -14.62 16.54
C ALA A 312 12.22 -14.60 18.08
N THR A 313 12.02 -13.44 18.70
CA THR A 313 11.94 -13.30 20.17
C THR A 313 10.66 -13.91 20.70
N GLU A 314 9.53 -13.64 20.08
CA GLU A 314 8.24 -14.20 20.47
C GLU A 314 8.18 -15.72 20.23
N ALA A 315 8.85 -16.23 19.20
CA ALA A 315 8.95 -17.66 18.94
C ALA A 315 9.69 -18.44 20.04
N ARG A 316 10.57 -17.77 20.80
CA ARG A 316 11.32 -18.37 21.93
C ARG A 316 10.56 -18.31 23.27
N SER A 317 9.60 -17.38 23.38
CA SER A 317 8.84 -17.18 24.64
C SER A 317 7.59 -18.07 24.75
N LEU A 318 7.19 -18.71 23.65
CA LEU A 318 6.13 -19.71 23.69
C LEU A 318 6.73 -21.05 24.13
N PRO A 319 6.23 -21.72 25.21
CA PRO A 319 6.70 -23.04 25.55
C PRO A 319 6.49 -23.98 24.36
N SER A 320 7.53 -24.72 23.98
CA SER A 320 7.45 -25.86 23.07
C SER A 320 6.50 -26.88 23.73
N GLY A 321 5.20 -26.67 23.49
CA GLY A 321 4.15 -27.42 24.15
C GLY A 321 3.77 -28.66 23.36
N LEU A 322 3.83 -29.69 24.03
CA LEU A 322 3.02 -30.90 24.17
C LEU A 322 2.22 -31.36 22.95
#